data_5f3316d89a4872d15af6979752eab0d4
#
_entry.id   5f3316d89a4872d15af6979752eab0d4
#
_cell.length_a   1.000
_cell.length_b   1.000
_cell.length_c   1.000
_cell.angle_alpha   90.00
_cell.angle_beta   90.00
_cell.angle_gamma   90.00
#
_symmetry.space_group_name_H-M   'P 1'
#
loop_
_entity.id
_entity.type
_entity.pdbx_description
1 polymer ?
#
loop_
_entity_poly.entity_id
_entity_poly.type
_entity_poly.pdbx_seq_one_letter_code
_entity_poly.pdbx_strand_id
1 'polypeptide(L)'
;MKRIIFLPAIAALLCGACSSAVPEDYTQYVDPYIGTGDHGHVFMGANVPFGFVQLGPTSIPQTWDWCSGYNYADTTVIGFGHTHLSGTGIGDLNDISLMPVVGKVTPGRGTAGDPSSGMWSRFSR
;
A
#
# COMPACT_ATOMS: atom_id res chain seq x y z
N MET A 1 23.09 -17.75 -60.90
CA MET A 1 22.59 -18.36 -59.68
C MET A 1 23.34 -17.89 -58.42
N LYS A 2 23.35 -16.58 -58.11
CA LYS A 2 24.09 -16.01 -56.91
C LYS A 2 23.25 -15.04 -56.05
N ARG A 3 21.90 -15.07 -56.15
CA ARG A 3 21.05 -14.08 -55.46
C ARG A 3 20.21 -14.61 -54.29
N ILE A 4 20.32 -15.91 -53.94
CA ILE A 4 19.44 -16.52 -52.95
C ILE A 4 20.07 -16.59 -51.54
N ILE A 5 21.36 -16.38 -51.39
CA ILE A 5 22.07 -16.55 -50.11
C ILE A 5 21.96 -15.31 -49.18
N PHE A 6 21.64 -14.14 -49.71
CA PHE A 6 21.53 -12.91 -48.90
C PHE A 6 20.21 -12.76 -48.11
N LEU A 7 19.11 -13.35 -48.61
CA LEU A 7 17.80 -13.21 -47.94
C LEU A 7 17.74 -13.90 -46.55
N PRO A 8 18.24 -15.14 -46.36
CA PRO A 8 18.21 -15.75 -45.04
C PRO A 8 19.15 -15.11 -44.02
N ALA A 9 20.26 -14.53 -44.48
CA ALA A 9 21.19 -13.78 -43.59
C ALA A 9 20.58 -12.49 -43.03
N ILE A 10 19.80 -11.78 -43.84
CA ILE A 10 19.09 -10.56 -43.37
C ILE A 10 17.94 -10.93 -42.43
N ALA A 11 17.21 -12.02 -42.68
CA ALA A 11 16.18 -12.51 -41.80
C ALA A 11 16.74 -12.94 -40.44
N ALA A 12 17.88 -13.59 -40.40
CA ALA A 12 18.54 -13.99 -39.14
C ALA A 12 19.05 -12.78 -38.35
N LEU A 13 19.49 -11.71 -39.00
CA LEU A 13 19.89 -10.46 -38.33
C LEU A 13 18.67 -9.71 -37.70
N LEU A 14 17.51 -9.79 -38.34
CA LEU A 14 16.28 -9.15 -37.83
C LEU A 14 15.67 -9.91 -36.64
N CYS A 15 15.84 -11.22 -36.56
CA CYS A 15 15.37 -12.02 -35.41
C CYS A 15 16.27 -11.91 -34.18
N GLY A 16 17.51 -11.46 -34.30
CA GLY A 16 18.43 -11.28 -33.18
C GLY A 16 18.23 -9.98 -32.38
N ALA A 17 17.34 -9.09 -32.82
CA ALA A 17 17.12 -7.80 -32.16
C ALA A 17 16.12 -7.83 -31.00
N CYS A 18 15.47 -8.96 -30.73
CA CYS A 18 14.69 -9.14 -29.52
C CYS A 18 15.61 -9.62 -28.39
N SER A 19 16.50 -8.76 -27.90
CA SER A 19 17.04 -8.98 -26.58
C SER A 19 15.87 -8.74 -25.61
N SER A 20 15.40 -9.78 -24.95
CA SER A 20 14.53 -9.64 -23.80
C SER A 20 15.33 -8.88 -22.74
N ALA A 21 15.19 -7.56 -22.71
CA ALA A 21 15.64 -6.79 -21.56
C ALA A 21 14.95 -7.39 -20.33
N VAL A 22 15.72 -7.81 -19.35
CA VAL A 22 15.16 -8.20 -18.06
C VAL A 22 14.36 -6.99 -17.58
N PRO A 23 13.07 -7.13 -17.28
CA PRO A 23 12.29 -6.00 -16.81
C PRO A 23 12.98 -5.40 -15.59
N GLU A 24 13.22 -4.11 -15.63
CA GLU A 24 13.78 -3.39 -14.49
C GLU A 24 12.78 -3.50 -13.33
N ASP A 25 13.26 -3.92 -12.16
CA ASP A 25 12.44 -3.98 -10.96
C ASP A 25 12.33 -2.58 -10.34
N TYR A 26 11.24 -1.91 -10.64
CA TYR A 26 10.94 -0.58 -10.13
C TYR A 26 10.41 -0.59 -8.69
N THR A 27 10.14 -1.75 -8.09
CA THR A 27 9.61 -1.84 -6.72
C THR A 27 10.58 -1.31 -5.69
N GLN A 28 11.88 -1.34 -5.97
CA GLN A 28 12.94 -0.75 -5.13
C GLN A 28 12.80 0.77 -4.93
N TYR A 29 12.07 1.46 -5.80
CA TYR A 29 11.84 2.92 -5.71
C TYR A 29 10.51 3.26 -5.02
N VAL A 30 9.75 2.26 -4.61
CA VAL A 30 8.45 2.47 -3.97
C VAL A 30 8.63 2.53 -2.46
N ASP A 31 8.32 3.68 -1.89
CA ASP A 31 8.22 3.85 -0.44
C ASP A 31 6.75 4.05 -0.05
N PRO A 32 6.11 3.06 0.59
CA PRO A 32 4.71 3.14 0.97
C PRO A 32 4.43 4.12 2.11
N TYR A 33 5.46 4.68 2.74
CA TYR A 33 5.30 5.66 3.82
C TYR A 33 5.20 7.10 3.34
N ILE A 34 5.50 7.39 2.07
CA ILE A 34 5.44 8.74 1.54
C ILE A 34 4.02 9.31 1.71
N GLY A 35 3.95 10.47 2.36
CA GLY A 35 2.69 11.20 2.59
C GLY A 35 1.85 10.68 3.76
N THR A 36 2.33 9.68 4.52
CA THR A 36 1.59 9.14 5.68
C THR A 36 1.85 9.89 6.97
N GLY A 37 2.81 10.82 7.01
CA GLY A 37 3.12 11.65 8.18
C GLY A 37 2.63 13.08 8.05
N ASP A 38 2.67 13.81 9.15
CA ASP A 38 2.22 15.19 9.27
C ASP A 38 0.86 15.42 8.59
N HIS A 39 0.74 16.47 7.79
CA HIS A 39 -0.47 16.83 7.03
C HIS A 39 -0.55 16.18 5.63
N GLY A 40 0.12 15.06 5.41
CA GLY A 40 0.13 14.40 4.10
C GLY A 40 -1.20 13.74 3.74
N HIS A 41 -1.86 13.13 4.73
CA HIS A 41 -3.17 12.48 4.62
C HIS A 41 -3.24 11.46 3.48
N VAL A 42 -2.17 10.69 3.31
CA VAL A 42 -2.13 9.58 2.36
C VAL A 42 -2.23 8.28 3.13
N PHE A 43 -3.14 7.40 2.75
CA PHE A 43 -3.21 6.08 3.36
C PHE A 43 -2.05 5.20 2.93
N MET A 44 -1.65 4.26 3.78
CA MET A 44 -0.62 3.29 3.47
C MET A 44 -1.26 2.02 2.90
N GLY A 45 -1.18 1.84 1.60
CA GLY A 45 -1.74 0.68 0.93
C GLY A 45 -1.54 0.71 -0.57
N ALA A 46 -1.57 -0.46 -1.20
CA ALA A 46 -1.52 -0.56 -2.65
C ALA A 46 -2.91 -0.29 -3.25
N ASN A 47 -2.93 0.53 -4.29
CA ASN A 47 -4.14 0.83 -5.03
C ASN A 47 -3.83 0.79 -6.53
N VAL A 48 -4.49 -0.11 -7.28
CA VAL A 48 -4.25 -0.27 -8.73
C VAL A 48 -5.53 -0.04 -9.49
N PRO A 49 -5.42 0.78 -10.52
CA PRO A 49 -5.88 2.15 -10.49
C PRO A 49 -7.37 2.12 -10.24
N PHE A 50 -7.91 2.97 -9.43
CA PHE A 50 -9.34 3.02 -9.09
C PHE A 50 -9.90 1.74 -8.44
N GLY A 51 -9.07 0.98 -7.72
CA GLY A 51 -9.52 -0.19 -6.97
C GLY A 51 -10.59 0.16 -5.94
N PHE A 52 -11.62 -0.68 -5.81
CA PHE A 52 -12.65 -0.51 -4.79
C PHE A 52 -12.14 -0.76 -3.37
N VAL A 53 -11.12 -1.59 -3.25
CA VAL A 53 -10.51 -1.93 -1.97
C VAL A 53 -9.13 -1.32 -1.90
N GLN A 54 -8.91 -0.44 -0.92
CA GLN A 54 -7.64 0.15 -0.57
C GLN A 54 -7.25 -0.39 0.81
N LEU A 55 -6.81 -1.64 0.86
CA LEU A 55 -6.47 -2.28 2.12
C LEU A 55 -5.23 -1.64 2.74
N GLY A 56 -5.37 -1.14 3.95
CA GLY A 56 -4.27 -0.52 4.68
C GLY A 56 -4.44 -0.59 6.19
N PRO A 57 -3.34 -0.44 6.95
CA PRO A 57 -3.41 -0.39 8.40
C PRO A 57 -4.17 0.86 8.86
N THR A 58 -4.86 0.71 9.98
CA THR A 58 -5.59 1.79 10.63
C THR A 58 -5.04 2.00 12.03
N SER A 59 -4.64 3.22 12.33
CA SER A 59 -4.21 3.66 13.65
C SER A 59 -5.39 4.08 14.51
N ILE A 60 -5.17 4.20 15.83
CA ILE A 60 -6.16 4.80 16.72
C ILE A 60 -6.34 6.27 16.35
N PRO A 61 -7.56 6.73 16.01
CA PRO A 61 -7.80 8.11 15.66
C PRO A 61 -7.42 9.08 16.79
N GLN A 62 -6.73 10.15 16.45
CA GLN A 62 -6.30 11.17 17.41
C GLN A 62 -6.72 12.56 16.94
N THR A 63 -5.88 13.20 16.13
CA THR A 63 -6.12 14.53 15.58
C THR A 63 -6.44 14.44 14.08
N TRP A 64 -6.57 15.59 13.46
CA TRP A 64 -6.80 15.72 12.03
C TRP A 64 -5.79 14.97 11.16
N ASP A 65 -4.53 14.88 11.59
CA ASP A 65 -3.48 14.17 10.84
C ASP A 65 -3.70 12.65 10.75
N TRP A 66 -4.61 12.10 11.56
CA TRP A 66 -5.00 10.68 11.51
C TRP A 66 -6.20 10.40 10.62
N CYS A 67 -6.65 11.37 9.83
CA CYS A 67 -7.88 11.22 9.06
C CYS A 67 -7.80 10.17 7.93
N SER A 68 -6.62 9.82 7.44
CA SER A 68 -6.43 8.78 6.42
C SER A 68 -6.19 7.37 6.98
N GLY A 69 -6.45 7.17 8.26
CA GLY A 69 -6.37 5.88 8.93
C GLY A 69 -5.02 5.60 9.55
N TYR A 70 -3.94 5.60 8.81
CA TYR A 70 -2.58 5.39 9.30
C TYR A 70 -1.80 6.71 9.39
N ASN A 71 -1.06 6.90 10.48
CA ASN A 71 -0.10 7.99 10.59
C ASN A 71 1.30 7.45 10.88
N TYR A 72 2.32 7.99 10.20
CA TYR A 72 3.72 7.56 10.34
C TYR A 72 4.26 7.70 11.77
N ALA A 73 3.76 8.65 12.55
CA ALA A 73 4.18 8.82 13.95
C ALA A 73 3.73 7.68 14.87
N ASP A 74 2.75 6.88 14.45
CA ASP A 74 2.22 5.79 15.26
C ASP A 74 3.10 4.53 15.29
N THR A 75 2.92 3.77 16.35
CA THR A 75 3.51 2.45 16.58
C THR A 75 2.45 1.40 16.88
N THR A 76 1.18 1.75 16.72
CA THR A 76 0.04 0.86 17.00
C THR A 76 -0.93 0.85 15.84
N VAL A 77 -1.57 -0.30 15.63
CA VAL A 77 -2.68 -0.47 14.70
C VAL A 77 -3.87 -1.10 15.42
N ILE A 78 -5.07 -0.73 14.99
CA ILE A 78 -6.34 -1.28 15.51
C ILE A 78 -7.04 -2.17 14.50
N GLY A 79 -6.46 -2.34 13.33
CA GLY A 79 -6.98 -3.20 12.28
C GLY A 79 -6.48 -2.78 10.90
N PHE A 80 -7.08 -3.40 9.90
CA PHE A 80 -6.86 -3.10 8.49
C PHE A 80 -8.18 -2.69 7.88
N GLY A 81 -8.27 -1.41 7.52
CA GLY A 81 -9.40 -0.84 6.82
C GLY A 81 -9.41 -1.24 5.34
N HIS A 82 -10.59 -1.31 4.74
CA HIS A 82 -10.76 -1.71 3.34
C HIS A 82 -11.00 -0.52 2.40
N THR A 83 -11.41 0.61 2.96
CA THR A 83 -11.70 1.82 2.18
C THR A 83 -10.95 2.99 2.78
N HIS A 84 -10.15 3.65 1.97
CA HIS A 84 -9.36 4.81 2.34
C HIS A 84 -9.44 5.89 1.27
N LEU A 85 -9.25 7.14 1.66
CA LEU A 85 -9.09 8.29 0.78
C LEU A 85 -7.71 8.89 0.96
N SER A 86 -7.16 9.47 -0.07
CA SER A 86 -5.87 10.19 -0.02
C SER A 86 -6.05 11.68 -0.23
N GLY A 87 -5.30 12.48 0.52
CA GLY A 87 -5.27 13.94 0.37
C GLY A 87 -6.53 14.64 0.86
N THR A 88 -7.42 13.95 1.55
CA THR A 88 -8.61 14.56 2.15
C THR A 88 -8.30 15.09 3.55
N GLY A 89 -8.95 16.17 3.95
CA GLY A 89 -8.85 16.68 5.31
C GLY A 89 -10.03 16.28 6.20
N ILE A 90 -10.71 15.21 5.88
CA ILE A 90 -11.87 14.67 6.62
C ILE A 90 -11.61 13.24 7.04
N GLY A 91 -12.32 12.78 8.06
CA GLY A 91 -12.24 11.39 8.52
C GLY A 91 -12.49 10.40 7.40
N ASP A 92 -11.66 9.41 7.35
CA ASP A 92 -11.65 8.42 6.30
C ASP A 92 -12.79 7.41 6.46
N LEU A 93 -13.13 6.73 5.37
CA LEU A 93 -14.29 5.85 5.28
C LEU A 93 -14.20 4.66 6.24
N ASN A 94 -13.14 3.90 6.20
CA ASN A 94 -12.87 2.75 7.09
C ASN A 94 -14.11 1.86 7.37
N ASP A 95 -14.99 1.71 6.38
CA ASP A 95 -16.31 1.08 6.54
C ASP A 95 -16.22 -0.36 7.02
N ILE A 96 -15.18 -1.07 6.55
CA ILE A 96 -14.88 -2.44 6.96
C ILE A 96 -13.46 -2.45 7.51
N SER A 97 -13.33 -2.84 8.77
CA SER A 97 -12.02 -3.00 9.41
C SER A 97 -11.92 -4.39 10.04
N LEU A 98 -10.84 -5.08 9.74
CA LEU A 98 -10.54 -6.41 10.28
C LEU A 98 -9.28 -6.33 11.13
N MET A 99 -9.37 -6.89 12.35
CA MET A 99 -8.21 -7.05 13.24
C MET A 99 -7.99 -8.53 13.52
N PRO A 100 -6.94 -9.14 12.96
CA PRO A 100 -6.57 -10.52 13.31
C PRO A 100 -6.12 -10.58 14.77
N VAL A 101 -6.66 -11.53 15.51
CA VAL A 101 -6.33 -11.69 16.93
C VAL A 101 -6.11 -13.15 17.29
N VAL A 102 -5.34 -13.37 18.36
CA VAL A 102 -5.13 -14.68 18.97
C VAL A 102 -5.55 -14.61 20.43
N GLY A 103 -6.37 -15.54 20.85
CA GLY A 103 -6.87 -15.60 22.23
C GLY A 103 -8.15 -14.82 22.49
N LYS A 104 -8.23 -14.12 23.62
CA LYS A 104 -9.45 -13.43 24.05
C LYS A 104 -9.67 -12.17 23.21
N VAL A 105 -10.87 -12.02 22.70
CA VAL A 105 -11.30 -10.80 21.98
C VAL A 105 -11.84 -9.79 22.99
N THR A 106 -11.34 -8.55 22.88
CA THR A 106 -11.88 -7.39 23.59
C THR A 106 -12.52 -6.47 22.54
N PRO A 107 -13.85 -6.39 22.47
CA PRO A 107 -14.50 -5.55 21.45
C PRO A 107 -14.22 -4.08 21.71
N GLY A 108 -14.07 -3.32 20.63
CA GLY A 108 -13.81 -1.88 20.68
C GLY A 108 -12.54 -1.48 19.92
N ARG A 109 -12.43 -0.20 19.63
CA ARG A 109 -11.27 0.36 18.92
C ARG A 109 -10.16 0.86 19.85
N GLY A 110 -10.48 1.04 21.13
CA GLY A 110 -9.62 1.77 22.06
C GLY A 110 -9.61 3.27 21.79
N THR A 111 -8.83 3.99 22.57
CA THR A 111 -8.56 5.41 22.38
C THR A 111 -7.07 5.66 22.49
N ALA A 112 -6.59 6.82 21.99
CA ALA A 112 -5.19 7.19 22.11
C ALA A 112 -4.72 7.27 23.58
N GLY A 113 -5.62 7.66 24.51
CA GLY A 113 -5.34 7.71 25.94
C GLY A 113 -5.43 6.35 26.64
N ASP A 114 -6.23 5.44 26.11
CA ASP A 114 -6.37 4.08 26.62
C ASP A 114 -6.52 3.07 25.45
N PRO A 115 -5.43 2.66 24.84
CA PRO A 115 -5.46 1.63 23.80
C PRO A 115 -6.01 0.30 24.27
N SER A 116 -5.85 -0.02 25.57
CA SER A 116 -6.25 -1.31 26.13
C SER A 116 -7.77 -1.50 26.19
N SER A 117 -8.55 -0.44 26.02
CA SER A 117 -10.01 -0.50 25.92
C SER A 117 -10.53 -1.11 24.62
N GLY A 118 -9.66 -1.53 23.73
CA GLY A 118 -10.00 -2.18 22.46
C GLY A 118 -8.94 -3.16 22.00
N MET A 119 -9.11 -3.65 20.78
CA MET A 119 -8.11 -4.51 20.12
C MET A 119 -7.07 -3.63 19.43
N TRP A 120 -5.81 -3.92 19.68
CA TRP A 120 -4.68 -3.22 19.08
C TRP A 120 -3.44 -4.09 19.05
N SER A 121 -2.51 -3.76 18.19
CA SER A 121 -1.19 -4.39 18.11
C SER A 121 -0.10 -3.34 17.95
N ARG A 122 1.07 -3.61 18.51
CA ARG A 122 2.27 -2.81 18.27
C ARG A 122 3.08 -3.36 17.12
N PHE A 123 3.74 -2.45 16.43
CA PHE A 123 4.73 -2.79 15.41
C PHE A 123 5.98 -1.93 15.56
N SER A 124 7.09 -2.39 15.01
CA SER A 124 8.34 -1.63 14.82
C SER A 124 8.62 -1.51 13.32
N ARG A 125 9.19 -0.40 12.91
CA ARG A 125 9.70 -0.18 11.55
C ARG A 125 11.14 -0.59 11.45
#